data_027220fb16da21b9778539f1723d6cde
#
_entry.id   027220fb16da21b9778539f1723d6cde
#
_cell.length_a   1.000
_cell.length_b   1.000
_cell.length_c   1.000
_cell.angle_alpha   90.00
_cell.angle_beta   90.00
_cell.angle_gamma   90.00
#
_symmetry.space_group_name_H-M   'P 1'
#
loop_
_entity.id
_entity.type
_entity.pdbx_description
1 polymer ?
#
loop_
_entity_poly.entity_id
_entity_poly.type
_entity_poly.pdbx_seq_one_letter_code
_entity_poly.pdbx_strand_id
1 'polypeptide(L)'
;MLPLILGIGVTAFLIKAFSDSDSDSKPNKKKKLFISFAIEDQKYRDFLVGQAKREHSPFDFIDMSAKEPWDEKIWQEKCREKIRRCDGVIVLLSRNTYRAGGARWEIKCAKEERVPIIGMHIKKNDKGAIPPELKGKKVITWSWDNLEEVINDKF
;
A
#
# COMPACT_ATOMS: atom_id res chain seq x y z
N MET A 1 23.94 50.92 25.52
CA MET A 1 23.96 49.69 26.31
C MET A 1 22.58 49.00 26.41
N LEU A 2 21.52 49.75 26.61
CA LEU A 2 20.16 49.23 26.70
C LEU A 2 19.62 48.55 25.42
N PRO A 3 19.92 48.98 24.20
CA PRO A 3 19.37 48.32 23.01
C PRO A 3 19.96 46.97 22.69
N LEU A 4 21.15 46.65 23.15
CA LEU A 4 21.79 45.37 22.95
C LEU A 4 21.17 44.22 23.80
N ILE A 5 20.69 44.56 24.98
CA ILE A 5 20.10 43.58 25.92
C ILE A 5 18.70 43.17 25.44
N LEU A 6 17.95 44.08 24.85
CA LEU A 6 16.62 43.80 24.29
C LEU A 6 16.69 42.88 23.04
N GLY A 7 17.73 43.05 22.22
CA GLY A 7 17.91 42.21 21.02
C GLY A 7 18.20 40.73 21.35
N ILE A 8 18.97 40.50 22.41
CA ILE A 8 19.32 39.12 22.82
C ILE A 8 18.10 38.36 23.38
N GLY A 9 17.25 39.08 24.15
CA GLY A 9 16.05 38.46 24.72
C GLY A 9 15.01 38.07 23.65
N VAL A 10 14.84 38.89 22.63
CA VAL A 10 13.91 38.63 21.52
C VAL A 10 14.40 37.47 20.66
N THR A 11 15.69 37.39 20.39
CA THR A 11 16.27 36.34 19.60
C THR A 11 16.17 34.97 20.32
N ALA A 12 16.44 34.95 21.62
CA ALA A 12 16.31 33.74 22.41
C ALA A 12 14.86 33.23 22.50
N PHE A 13 13.89 34.14 22.59
CA PHE A 13 12.48 33.78 22.59
C PHE A 13 12.01 33.24 21.25
N LEU A 14 12.44 33.82 20.14
CA LEU A 14 12.14 33.31 18.79
C LEU A 14 12.73 31.92 18.52
N ILE A 15 13.96 31.66 18.97
CA ILE A 15 14.60 30.39 18.85
C ILE A 15 13.84 29.31 19.65
N LYS A 16 13.37 29.65 20.84
CA LYS A 16 12.59 28.73 21.68
C LYS A 16 11.23 28.42 21.06
N ALA A 17 10.56 29.42 20.48
CA ALA A 17 9.30 29.22 19.78
C ALA A 17 9.45 28.33 18.53
N PHE A 18 10.56 28.40 17.81
CA PHE A 18 10.87 27.56 16.67
C PHE A 18 11.23 26.11 17.09
N SER A 19 11.90 25.92 18.21
CA SER A 19 12.25 24.58 18.69
C SER A 19 11.06 23.79 19.24
N ASP A 20 10.05 24.48 19.76
CA ASP A 20 8.84 23.84 20.27
C ASP A 20 7.85 23.40 19.16
N SER A 21 8.01 23.90 17.93
CA SER A 21 7.17 23.51 16.80
C SER A 21 7.65 22.27 16.04
N ASP A 22 8.88 21.83 16.26
CA ASP A 22 9.47 20.68 15.56
C ASP A 22 9.33 19.34 16.32
N SER A 23 8.69 19.33 17.49
CA SER A 23 8.73 18.14 18.35
C SER A 23 7.55 17.18 18.21
N ASP A 24 6.57 17.43 17.33
CA ASP A 24 5.37 16.58 17.21
C ASP A 24 5.12 15.94 15.85
N SER A 25 6.07 15.98 14.93
CA SER A 25 5.98 15.11 13.77
C SER A 25 6.40 13.68 14.16
N LYS A 26 5.46 12.90 14.69
CA LYS A 26 5.61 11.44 14.72
C LYS A 26 6.04 11.00 13.32
N PRO A 27 7.11 10.19 13.19
CA PRO A 27 7.50 9.70 11.88
C PRO A 27 6.27 9.05 11.24
N ASN A 28 5.85 9.60 10.11
CA ASN A 28 4.68 9.11 9.40
C ASN A 28 4.97 7.65 9.02
N LYS A 29 4.41 6.71 9.79
CA LYS A 29 4.64 5.28 9.59
C LYS A 29 4.17 4.93 8.20
N LYS A 30 5.07 4.43 7.36
CA LYS A 30 4.74 3.96 6.01
C LYS A 30 3.64 2.92 6.09
N LYS A 31 2.60 3.07 5.27
CA LYS A 31 1.55 2.08 5.11
C LYS A 31 2.11 0.83 4.45
N LYS A 32 1.76 -0.33 4.97
CA LYS A 32 2.11 -1.63 4.39
C LYS A 32 0.95 -2.15 3.56
N LEU A 33 1.20 -2.37 2.29
CA LEU A 33 0.19 -2.81 1.34
C LEU A 33 0.56 -4.19 0.79
N PHE A 34 -0.38 -5.11 0.86
CA PHE A 34 -0.23 -6.44 0.27
C PHE A 34 -0.66 -6.39 -1.20
N ILE A 35 0.17 -6.92 -2.09
CA ILE A 35 -0.17 -7.05 -3.51
C ILE A 35 -0.63 -8.48 -3.79
N SER A 36 -1.87 -8.62 -4.25
CA SER A 36 -2.44 -9.88 -4.75
C SER A 36 -2.46 -9.84 -6.27
N PHE A 37 -1.93 -10.88 -6.92
CA PHE A 37 -1.83 -10.95 -8.38
C PHE A 37 -1.75 -12.41 -8.86
N ALA A 38 -2.19 -12.64 -10.09
CA ALA A 38 -1.95 -13.91 -10.77
C ALA A 38 -0.46 -14.05 -11.09
N ILE A 39 0.09 -15.26 -11.00
CA ILE A 39 1.54 -15.50 -11.22
C ILE A 39 2.00 -15.02 -12.60
N GLU A 40 1.13 -15.10 -13.61
CA GLU A 40 1.39 -14.63 -14.96
C GLU A 40 1.60 -13.11 -15.04
N ASP A 41 1.13 -12.38 -14.04
CA ASP A 41 1.19 -10.92 -13.97
C ASP A 41 2.37 -10.39 -13.13
N GLN A 42 3.31 -11.24 -12.79
CA GLN A 42 4.46 -10.88 -11.94
C GLN A 42 5.23 -9.66 -12.45
N LYS A 43 5.38 -9.50 -13.76
CA LYS A 43 6.05 -8.32 -14.33
C LYS A 43 5.34 -7.00 -13.98
N TYR A 44 4.02 -7.02 -13.88
CA TYR A 44 3.25 -5.82 -13.52
C TYR A 44 3.38 -5.51 -12.03
N ARG A 45 3.46 -6.53 -11.20
CA ARG A 45 3.82 -6.35 -9.79
C ARG A 45 5.19 -5.68 -9.67
N ASP A 46 6.18 -6.12 -10.45
CA ASP A 46 7.51 -5.53 -10.46
C ASP A 46 7.50 -4.08 -10.95
N PHE A 47 6.69 -3.77 -11.95
CA PHE A 47 6.49 -2.39 -12.41
C PHE A 47 5.88 -1.50 -11.33
N LEU A 48 4.90 -1.98 -10.59
CA LEU A 48 4.28 -1.24 -9.48
C LEU A 48 5.30 -0.94 -8.38
N VAL A 49 6.07 -1.93 -7.96
CA VAL A 49 7.12 -1.75 -6.95
C VAL A 49 8.19 -0.78 -7.45
N GLY A 50 8.59 -0.88 -8.71
CA GLY A 50 9.54 0.04 -9.32
C GLY A 50 9.00 1.48 -9.41
N GLN A 51 7.73 1.64 -9.75
CA GLN A 51 7.07 2.95 -9.76
C GLN A 51 7.03 3.57 -8.36
N ALA A 52 6.69 2.80 -7.35
CA ALA A 52 6.69 3.26 -5.96
C ALA A 52 8.06 3.79 -5.52
N LYS A 53 9.13 3.14 -5.93
CA LYS A 53 10.50 3.61 -5.66
C LYS A 53 10.82 4.92 -6.36
N ARG A 54 10.45 5.06 -7.63
CA ARG A 54 10.67 6.31 -8.41
C ARG A 54 9.90 7.49 -7.85
N GLU A 55 8.67 7.25 -7.39
CA GLU A 55 7.78 8.27 -6.83
C GLU A 55 8.08 8.57 -5.34
N HIS A 56 9.12 7.96 -4.76
CA HIS A 56 9.43 8.07 -3.33
C HIS A 56 8.19 7.83 -2.44
N SER A 57 7.46 6.79 -2.79
CA SER A 57 6.18 6.44 -2.18
C SER A 57 6.27 6.31 -0.66
N PRO A 58 5.25 6.81 0.08
CA PRO A 58 5.12 6.54 1.50
C PRO A 58 4.58 5.14 1.81
N PHE A 59 4.48 4.26 0.81
CA PHE A 59 3.94 2.91 0.94
C PHE A 59 5.06 1.87 0.81
N ASP A 60 4.96 0.79 1.59
CA ASP A 60 5.76 -0.41 1.43
C ASP A 60 4.88 -1.53 0.89
N PHE A 61 5.33 -2.19 -0.18
CA PHE A 61 4.61 -3.32 -0.77
C PHE A 61 5.16 -4.65 -0.28
N ILE A 62 4.25 -5.57 0.03
CA ILE A 62 4.53 -6.94 0.45
C ILE A 62 3.71 -7.87 -0.42
N ASP A 63 4.23 -9.05 -0.72
CA ASP A 63 3.49 -10.10 -1.42
C ASP A 63 3.94 -11.50 -0.99
N MET A 64 3.27 -12.51 -1.54
CA MET A 64 3.59 -13.91 -1.35
C MET A 64 4.28 -14.53 -2.56
N SER A 65 5.01 -13.76 -3.35
CA SER A 65 5.85 -14.35 -4.40
C SER A 65 6.85 -15.30 -3.76
N ALA A 66 6.40 -16.55 -3.63
CA ALA A 66 7.16 -17.60 -2.97
C ALA A 66 8.31 -18.03 -3.87
N LYS A 67 9.52 -17.87 -3.38
CA LYS A 67 10.70 -18.50 -3.98
C LYS A 67 10.82 -19.97 -3.58
N GLU A 68 10.05 -20.40 -2.59
CA GLU A 68 10.08 -21.77 -2.06
C GLU A 68 8.75 -22.47 -2.27
N PRO A 69 8.75 -23.73 -2.71
CA PRO A 69 7.54 -24.54 -2.84
C PRO A 69 7.08 -24.94 -1.44
N TRP A 70 6.14 -24.21 -0.87
CA TRP A 70 5.42 -24.64 0.33
C TRP A 70 4.22 -25.49 -0.05
N ASP A 71 3.81 -26.40 0.83
CA ASP A 71 2.50 -27.00 0.67
C ASP A 71 1.40 -25.91 0.85
N GLU A 72 0.23 -26.18 0.28
CA GLU A 72 -0.85 -25.20 0.23
C GLU A 72 -1.27 -24.70 1.62
N LYS A 73 -1.33 -25.58 2.60
CA LYS A 73 -1.73 -25.20 3.96
C LYS A 73 -0.74 -24.26 4.61
N ILE A 74 0.56 -24.54 4.52
CA ILE A 74 1.62 -23.68 5.03
C ILE A 74 1.61 -22.33 4.32
N TRP A 75 1.44 -22.33 2.99
CA TRP A 75 1.33 -21.12 2.21
C TRP A 75 0.16 -20.26 2.68
N GLN A 76 -1.02 -20.85 2.88
CA GLN A 76 -2.21 -20.15 3.34
C GLN A 76 -2.01 -19.52 4.73
N GLU A 77 -1.41 -20.25 5.66
CA GLU A 77 -1.12 -19.74 7.02
C GLU A 77 -0.17 -18.52 6.97
N LYS A 78 0.92 -18.63 6.23
CA LYS A 78 1.89 -17.54 6.06
C LYS A 78 1.29 -16.33 5.34
N CYS A 79 0.51 -16.56 4.31
CA CYS A 79 -0.19 -15.52 3.57
C CYS A 79 -1.18 -14.76 4.47
N ARG A 80 -1.98 -15.48 5.24
CA ARG A 80 -2.93 -14.90 6.20
C ARG A 80 -2.21 -14.03 7.22
N GLU A 81 -1.11 -14.49 7.76
CA GLU A 81 -0.31 -13.73 8.72
C GLU A 81 0.21 -12.42 8.11
N LYS A 82 0.71 -12.46 6.87
CA LYS A 82 1.17 -11.25 6.16
C LYS A 82 0.03 -10.27 5.88
N ILE A 83 -1.09 -10.75 5.37
CA ILE A 83 -2.28 -9.93 5.08
C ILE A 83 -2.77 -9.24 6.35
N ARG A 84 -2.87 -9.98 7.46
CA ARG A 84 -3.32 -9.46 8.75
C ARG A 84 -2.47 -8.28 9.25
N ARG A 85 -1.18 -8.25 8.90
CA ARG A 85 -0.24 -7.19 9.29
C ARG A 85 -0.21 -6.01 8.32
N CYS A 86 -0.95 -6.07 7.21
CA CYS A 86 -1.02 -5.00 6.24
C CYS A 86 -2.15 -4.02 6.53
N ASP A 87 -1.98 -2.78 6.08
CA ASP A 87 -2.99 -1.74 6.18
C ASP A 87 -4.04 -1.83 5.07
N GLY A 88 -3.72 -2.51 3.98
CA GLY A 88 -4.62 -2.73 2.86
C GLY A 88 -4.09 -3.75 1.86
N VAL A 89 -4.96 -4.17 0.96
CA VAL A 89 -4.65 -5.11 -0.13
C VAL A 89 -4.98 -4.46 -1.47
N ILE A 90 -4.03 -4.50 -2.39
CA ILE A 90 -4.23 -4.10 -3.78
C ILE A 90 -4.24 -5.36 -4.63
N VAL A 91 -5.34 -5.56 -5.36
CA VAL A 91 -5.48 -6.69 -6.29
C VAL A 91 -5.20 -6.21 -7.71
N LEU A 92 -4.15 -6.75 -8.33
CA LEU A 92 -3.88 -6.49 -9.75
C LEU A 92 -4.84 -7.31 -10.60
N LEU A 93 -5.65 -6.62 -11.40
CA LEU A 93 -6.69 -7.24 -12.22
C LEU A 93 -6.27 -7.32 -13.68
N SER A 94 -6.29 -8.53 -14.21
CA SER A 94 -6.04 -8.85 -15.62
C SER A 94 -6.97 -9.97 -16.09
N ARG A 95 -6.80 -10.43 -17.31
CA ARG A 95 -7.47 -11.66 -17.81
C ARG A 95 -7.11 -12.91 -17.01
N ASN A 96 -5.96 -12.91 -16.33
CA ASN A 96 -5.47 -14.06 -15.57
C ASN A 96 -6.10 -14.16 -14.18
N THR A 97 -6.56 -13.05 -13.61
CA THR A 97 -6.97 -12.96 -12.19
C THR A 97 -8.17 -13.85 -11.87
N TYR A 98 -9.16 -13.90 -12.74
CA TYR A 98 -10.37 -14.70 -12.50
C TYR A 98 -10.08 -16.20 -12.29
N ARG A 99 -9.07 -16.73 -12.98
CA ARG A 99 -8.64 -18.14 -12.90
C ARG A 99 -7.54 -18.38 -11.88
N ALA A 100 -7.00 -17.33 -11.29
CA ALA A 100 -5.89 -17.42 -10.34
C ALA A 100 -6.39 -17.80 -8.94
N GLY A 101 -6.38 -19.10 -8.62
CA GLY A 101 -6.86 -19.62 -7.34
C GLY A 101 -6.17 -18.99 -6.14
N GLY A 102 -4.86 -18.78 -6.21
CA GLY A 102 -4.09 -18.13 -5.15
C GLY A 102 -4.51 -16.68 -4.93
N ALA A 103 -4.61 -15.88 -5.98
CA ALA A 103 -5.06 -14.50 -5.90
C ALA A 103 -6.49 -14.39 -5.35
N ARG A 104 -7.39 -15.22 -5.81
CA ARG A 104 -8.77 -15.26 -5.30
C ARG A 104 -8.83 -15.65 -3.83
N TRP A 105 -8.01 -16.61 -3.41
CA TRP A 105 -7.91 -16.99 -2.00
C TRP A 105 -7.40 -15.82 -1.13
N GLU A 106 -6.41 -15.08 -1.61
CA GLU A 106 -5.88 -13.90 -0.92
C GLU A 106 -6.95 -12.81 -0.73
N ILE A 107 -7.77 -12.56 -1.75
CA ILE A 107 -8.91 -11.62 -1.67
C ILE A 107 -9.89 -12.07 -0.59
N LYS A 108 -10.28 -13.34 -0.61
CA LYS A 108 -11.17 -13.91 0.40
C LYS A 108 -10.57 -13.80 1.80
N CYS A 109 -9.29 -14.13 1.96
CA CYS A 109 -8.57 -14.02 3.21
C CYS A 109 -8.58 -12.58 3.74
N ALA A 110 -8.30 -11.58 2.89
CA ALA A 110 -8.34 -10.17 3.29
C ALA A 110 -9.72 -9.75 3.78
N LYS A 111 -10.80 -10.22 3.14
CA LYS A 111 -12.18 -9.98 3.61
C LYS A 111 -12.42 -10.60 4.98
N GLU A 112 -12.01 -11.83 5.19
CA GLU A 112 -12.15 -12.53 6.49
C GLU A 112 -11.37 -11.81 7.60
N GLU A 113 -10.19 -11.31 7.30
CA GLU A 113 -9.35 -10.55 8.22
C GLU A 113 -9.76 -9.07 8.35
N ARG A 114 -10.78 -8.65 7.64
CA ARG A 114 -11.30 -7.26 7.62
C ARG A 114 -10.25 -6.22 7.23
N VAL A 115 -9.33 -6.61 6.35
CA VAL A 115 -8.35 -5.71 5.76
C VAL A 115 -8.98 -5.03 4.53
N PRO A 116 -8.90 -3.70 4.39
CA PRO A 116 -9.45 -3.00 3.23
C PRO A 116 -8.83 -3.49 1.92
N ILE A 117 -9.65 -3.60 0.88
CA ILE A 117 -9.25 -4.13 -0.44
C ILE A 117 -9.67 -3.15 -1.53
N ILE A 118 -8.77 -2.93 -2.48
CA ILE A 118 -9.08 -2.29 -3.76
C ILE A 118 -8.62 -3.18 -4.91
N GLY A 119 -9.38 -3.16 -6.01
CA GLY A 119 -8.94 -3.73 -7.29
C GLY A 119 -8.32 -2.66 -8.18
N MET A 120 -7.30 -3.02 -8.95
CA MET A 120 -6.67 -2.12 -9.90
C MET A 120 -6.46 -2.83 -11.23
N HIS A 121 -7.16 -2.38 -12.27
CA HIS A 121 -6.97 -2.89 -13.62
C HIS A 121 -5.56 -2.54 -14.13
N ILE A 122 -4.81 -3.55 -14.53
CA ILE A 122 -3.45 -3.39 -15.04
C ILE A 122 -3.47 -2.71 -16.41
N LYS A 123 -4.46 -3.06 -17.25
CA LYS A 123 -4.59 -2.54 -18.62
C LYS A 123 -5.94 -1.89 -18.81
N LYS A 124 -5.94 -0.67 -19.33
CA LYS A 124 -7.15 0.09 -19.62
C LYS A 124 -8.05 -0.59 -20.67
N ASN A 125 -7.46 -1.19 -21.70
CA ASN A 125 -8.17 -1.75 -22.85
C ASN A 125 -8.29 -3.29 -22.79
N ASP A 126 -7.84 -3.92 -21.73
CA ASP A 126 -7.86 -5.38 -21.57
C ASP A 126 -8.03 -5.74 -20.08
N LYS A 127 -9.20 -5.40 -19.56
CA LYS A 127 -9.44 -5.48 -18.11
C LYS A 127 -9.64 -6.90 -17.58
N GLY A 128 -10.23 -7.78 -18.37
CA GLY A 128 -10.63 -9.11 -17.93
C GLY A 128 -11.83 -9.11 -16.98
N ALA A 129 -12.27 -10.29 -16.57
CA ALA A 129 -13.37 -10.45 -15.63
C ALA A 129 -12.92 -10.18 -14.19
N ILE A 130 -13.77 -9.51 -13.43
CA ILE A 130 -13.51 -9.24 -12.01
C ILE A 130 -13.92 -10.47 -11.19
N PRO A 131 -13.06 -10.99 -10.30
CA PRO A 131 -13.43 -12.10 -9.43
C PRO A 131 -14.64 -11.77 -8.54
N PRO A 132 -15.55 -12.72 -8.29
CA PRO A 132 -16.72 -12.49 -7.44
C PRO A 132 -16.38 -12.02 -6.03
N GLU A 133 -15.23 -12.40 -5.51
CA GLU A 133 -14.76 -12.01 -4.17
C GLU A 133 -14.53 -10.50 -4.04
N LEU A 134 -14.33 -9.80 -5.15
CA LEU A 134 -14.20 -8.33 -5.19
C LEU A 134 -15.53 -7.57 -5.29
N LYS A 135 -16.66 -8.28 -5.32
CA LYS A 135 -17.98 -7.62 -5.39
C LYS A 135 -18.14 -6.60 -4.27
N GLY A 136 -18.55 -5.39 -4.64
CA GLY A 136 -18.74 -4.29 -3.70
C GLY A 136 -17.46 -3.56 -3.28
N LYS A 137 -16.30 -3.97 -3.77
CA LYS A 137 -15.03 -3.29 -3.51
C LYS A 137 -14.73 -2.27 -4.61
N LYS A 138 -14.01 -1.20 -4.24
CA LYS A 138 -13.60 -0.18 -5.21
C LYS A 138 -12.59 -0.76 -6.20
N VAL A 139 -12.78 -0.42 -7.48
CA VAL A 139 -11.89 -0.81 -8.57
C VAL A 139 -11.46 0.44 -9.32
N ILE A 140 -10.16 0.58 -9.53
CA ILE A 140 -9.56 1.68 -10.27
C ILE A 140 -8.82 1.18 -11.51
N THR A 141 -8.46 2.07 -12.40
CA THR A 141 -7.50 1.79 -13.46
C THR A 141 -6.13 2.30 -13.05
N TRP A 142 -5.07 1.55 -13.38
CA TRP A 142 -3.72 1.91 -12.98
C TRP A 142 -3.32 3.29 -13.48
N SER A 143 -3.10 4.17 -12.54
CA SER A 143 -2.32 5.40 -12.63
C SER A 143 -1.77 5.67 -11.24
N TRP A 144 -0.64 6.34 -11.16
CA TRP A 144 -0.07 6.65 -9.84
C TRP A 144 -0.99 7.55 -9.02
N ASP A 145 -1.57 8.57 -9.68
CA ASP A 145 -2.48 9.51 -9.02
C ASP A 145 -3.73 8.81 -8.46
N ASN A 146 -4.36 7.94 -9.24
CA ASN A 146 -5.51 7.17 -8.79
C ASN A 146 -5.15 6.26 -7.61
N LEU A 147 -3.99 5.62 -7.67
CA LEU A 147 -3.52 4.73 -6.62
C LEU A 147 -3.26 5.49 -5.32
N GLU A 148 -2.53 6.60 -5.40
CA GLU A 148 -2.21 7.43 -4.25
C GLU A 148 -3.46 8.00 -3.59
N GLU A 149 -4.40 8.52 -4.37
CA GLU A 149 -5.68 9.01 -3.88
C GLU A 149 -6.46 7.93 -3.12
N VAL A 150 -6.58 6.75 -3.72
CA VAL A 150 -7.35 5.64 -3.11
C VAL A 150 -6.69 5.11 -1.85
N ILE A 151 -5.37 5.00 -1.83
CA ILE A 151 -4.64 4.55 -0.63
C ILE A 151 -4.85 5.53 0.53
N ASN A 152 -4.80 6.83 0.25
CA ASN A 152 -5.01 7.85 1.27
C ASN A 152 -6.46 7.89 1.78
N ASP A 153 -7.43 7.55 0.93
CA ASP A 153 -8.85 7.55 1.28
C ASP A 153 -9.31 6.26 1.97
N LYS A 154 -8.79 5.10 1.58
CA LYS A 154 -9.30 3.79 2.00
C LYS A 154 -8.44 3.04 3.01
N PHE A 155 -7.15 3.35 3.08
CA PHE A 155 -6.18 2.70 3.94
C PHE A 155 -5.62 3.70 4.98
#